data_2f9bbe6ff7fb5657ca0323aa47c05f80
#
_entry.id   2f9bbe6ff7fb5657ca0323aa47c05f80
#
_cell.length_a   1.000
_cell.length_b   1.000
_cell.length_c   1.000
_cell.angle_alpha   90.00
_cell.angle_beta   90.00
_cell.angle_gamma   90.00
#
_symmetry.space_group_name_H-M   'P 1'
#
loop_
_entity.id
_entity.type
_entity.pdbx_description
1 polymer ?
#
loop_
_entity_poly.entity_id
_entity_poly.type
_entity_poly.pdbx_seq_one_letter_code
_entity_poly.pdbx_strand_id
1 'polypeptide(L)'
;MLNLPQFKVAAVQAAPVFLDTLATIDKACRLIREAASQGAALVVFPEVFVPAYPYWSWVGNPVAAGPWFQKLCEAAIEVPGPEIARVAQTARDCGVYVAIGVNERSSRSVSLLYNTLLFIGPDGALLGRHRKLVPTWAEKLTWAPGDGAGLRVHQTRVGPVGMLACGENTNTLARFALLSQGELVHLASYIALPVAPPDYDMAEAIKLRAMAHSFEGKVYTVVSCSTISPEIVEQMDAAFPGSRALLARKNSAFSGVIGPDGRLVGTPLIDDEGIVYADLDLARCIQPRQMHDITGYYNRFDVFDLRVDRRGLQSSSFVDTPGEVGQILPDLLAAADPHAPATGRP
;
A
#
# COMPACT_ATOMS: atom_id res chain seq x y z
N MET A 1 -5.93 -6.64 -33.01
CA MET A 1 -6.05 -7.81 -32.14
C MET A 1 -5.93 -7.34 -30.69
N LEU A 2 -6.77 -7.88 -29.79
CA LEU A 2 -6.65 -7.62 -28.35
C LEU A 2 -5.36 -8.31 -27.88
N ASN A 3 -4.38 -7.53 -27.42
CA ASN A 3 -3.11 -8.06 -26.93
C ASN A 3 -3.13 -8.03 -25.39
N LEU A 4 -3.46 -9.18 -24.79
CA LEU A 4 -3.46 -9.35 -23.33
C LEU A 4 -2.18 -10.09 -22.92
N PRO A 5 -1.40 -9.53 -21.96
CA PRO A 5 -0.12 -10.10 -21.58
C PRO A 5 -0.25 -11.39 -20.77
N GLN A 6 0.82 -12.20 -20.88
CA GLN A 6 1.13 -13.29 -19.98
C GLN A 6 2.41 -12.92 -19.24
N PHE A 7 2.43 -13.11 -17.92
CA PHE A 7 3.60 -12.76 -17.10
C PHE A 7 3.56 -13.49 -15.77
N LYS A 8 4.73 -13.55 -15.11
CA LYS A 8 4.86 -14.09 -13.75
C LYS A 8 4.75 -12.96 -12.73
N VAL A 9 3.99 -13.20 -11.66
CA VAL A 9 3.90 -12.34 -10.50
C VAL A 9 4.54 -13.00 -9.28
N ALA A 10 5.07 -12.17 -8.38
CA ALA A 10 5.58 -12.57 -7.08
C ALA A 10 4.81 -11.84 -5.97
N ALA A 11 4.16 -12.57 -5.07
CA ALA A 11 3.54 -12.04 -3.87
C ALA A 11 4.42 -12.38 -2.65
N VAL A 12 4.96 -11.36 -2.02
CA VAL A 12 5.85 -11.49 -0.87
C VAL A 12 5.04 -11.70 0.40
N GLN A 13 5.36 -12.75 1.17
CA GLN A 13 4.90 -12.91 2.55
C GLN A 13 6.10 -12.81 3.48
N ALA A 14 6.25 -11.69 4.18
CA ALA A 14 7.41 -11.45 5.03
C ALA A 14 7.12 -10.41 6.12
N ALA A 15 7.78 -10.55 7.28
CA ALA A 15 7.81 -9.50 8.29
C ALA A 15 8.76 -8.37 7.86
N PRO A 16 8.50 -7.11 8.24
CA PRO A 16 9.49 -6.05 8.17
C PRO A 16 10.60 -6.27 9.20
N VAL A 17 11.68 -5.51 9.11
CA VAL A 17 12.58 -5.29 10.25
C VAL A 17 11.92 -4.21 11.12
N PHE A 18 11.45 -4.60 12.30
CA PHE A 18 10.47 -3.82 13.06
C PHE A 18 10.98 -2.42 13.44
N LEU A 19 10.30 -1.40 12.92
CA LEU A 19 10.60 0.03 13.09
C LEU A 19 12.01 0.45 12.62
N ASP A 20 12.70 -0.40 11.85
CA ASP A 20 13.95 -0.06 11.16
C ASP A 20 13.67 0.11 9.65
N THR A 21 13.56 1.36 9.25
CA THR A 21 13.23 1.74 7.88
C THR A 21 14.31 1.31 6.90
N LEU A 22 15.58 1.56 7.22
CA LEU A 22 16.68 1.27 6.29
C LEU A 22 16.88 -0.24 6.12
N ALA A 23 16.86 -1.00 7.20
CA ALA A 23 16.97 -2.45 7.14
C ALA A 23 15.76 -3.09 6.43
N THR A 24 14.55 -2.52 6.59
CA THR A 24 13.35 -2.97 5.86
C THR A 24 13.46 -2.67 4.37
N ILE A 25 13.95 -1.51 3.96
CA ILE A 25 14.22 -1.17 2.56
C ILE A 25 15.29 -2.10 1.97
N ASP A 26 16.34 -2.42 2.72
CA ASP A 26 17.35 -3.39 2.28
C ASP A 26 16.76 -4.79 2.08
N LYS A 27 15.88 -5.22 3.00
CA LYS A 27 15.11 -6.48 2.87
C LYS A 27 14.22 -6.44 1.62
N ALA A 28 13.49 -5.35 1.40
CA ALA A 28 12.65 -5.18 0.21
C ALA A 28 13.46 -5.27 -1.09
N CYS A 29 14.56 -4.54 -1.18
CA CYS A 29 15.44 -4.56 -2.36
C CYS A 29 16.01 -5.95 -2.64
N ARG A 30 16.37 -6.72 -1.60
CA ARG A 30 16.82 -8.11 -1.76
C ARG A 30 15.70 -9.01 -2.30
N LEU A 31 14.50 -8.93 -1.73
CA LEU A 31 13.33 -9.72 -2.18
C LEU A 31 12.89 -9.36 -3.60
N ILE A 32 13.00 -8.08 -4.02
CA ILE A 32 12.76 -7.67 -5.41
C ILE A 32 13.74 -8.36 -6.36
N ARG A 33 15.03 -8.36 -6.05
CA ARG A 33 16.06 -9.02 -6.88
C ARG A 33 15.83 -10.53 -6.94
N GLU A 34 15.48 -11.16 -5.81
CA GLU A 34 15.14 -12.56 -5.73
C GLU A 34 13.95 -12.88 -6.66
N ALA A 35 12.84 -12.15 -6.52
CA ALA A 35 11.65 -12.33 -7.33
C ALA A 35 11.93 -12.13 -8.83
N ALA A 36 12.69 -11.09 -9.19
CA ALA A 36 13.12 -10.83 -10.56
C ALA A 36 13.97 -11.96 -11.14
N SER A 37 14.87 -12.54 -10.34
CA SER A 37 15.70 -13.68 -10.75
C SER A 37 14.89 -14.94 -11.08
N GLN A 38 13.69 -15.06 -10.51
CA GLN A 38 12.72 -16.13 -10.81
C GLN A 38 11.78 -15.76 -11.98
N GLY A 39 12.03 -14.63 -12.66
CA GLY A 39 11.29 -14.18 -13.83
C GLY A 39 10.00 -13.43 -13.52
N ALA A 40 9.79 -12.95 -12.29
CA ALA A 40 8.64 -12.11 -11.99
C ALA A 40 8.73 -10.76 -12.69
N ALA A 41 7.64 -10.32 -13.32
CA ALA A 41 7.49 -8.99 -13.91
C ALA A 41 6.82 -7.98 -12.97
N LEU A 42 6.13 -8.49 -11.93
CA LEU A 42 5.45 -7.71 -10.91
C LEU A 42 5.72 -8.34 -9.53
N VAL A 43 6.17 -7.52 -8.58
CA VAL A 43 6.45 -7.91 -7.20
C VAL A 43 5.53 -7.13 -6.27
N VAL A 44 4.78 -7.82 -5.42
CA VAL A 44 3.80 -7.22 -4.52
C VAL A 44 4.22 -7.45 -3.07
N PHE A 45 4.31 -6.38 -2.31
CA PHE A 45 4.67 -6.37 -0.89
C PHE A 45 3.44 -6.14 0.01
N PRO A 46 3.54 -6.52 1.29
CA PRO A 46 2.49 -6.32 2.27
C PRO A 46 2.12 -4.84 2.51
N GLU A 47 0.95 -4.65 3.12
CA GLU A 47 0.48 -3.39 3.69
C GLU A 47 1.49 -2.87 4.72
N VAL A 48 1.81 -1.56 4.68
CA VAL A 48 2.74 -0.85 5.58
C VAL A 48 4.02 -1.63 5.92
N PHE A 49 4.54 -2.35 4.93
CA PHE A 49 5.77 -3.13 5.08
C PHE A 49 6.92 -2.25 5.59
N VAL A 50 6.97 -0.98 5.17
CA VAL A 50 7.99 -0.02 5.62
C VAL A 50 7.36 0.99 6.59
N PRO A 51 7.87 1.09 7.82
CA PRO A 51 8.80 0.20 8.49
C PRO A 51 8.13 -0.90 9.34
N ALA A 52 6.80 -0.89 9.54
CA ALA A 52 6.03 -1.90 10.26
C ALA A 52 4.55 -1.52 10.46
N TYR A 53 3.75 -2.49 10.87
CA TYR A 53 2.38 -2.29 11.33
C TYR A 53 2.34 -1.93 12.84
N PRO A 54 1.46 -1.00 13.28
CA PRO A 54 1.39 -0.52 14.66
C PRO A 54 0.60 -1.47 15.57
N TYR A 55 1.16 -2.65 15.90
CA TYR A 55 0.50 -3.66 16.75
C TYR A 55 0.14 -3.13 18.14
N TRP A 56 0.89 -2.16 18.67
CA TRP A 56 0.59 -1.50 19.95
C TRP A 56 -0.80 -0.84 20.01
N SER A 57 -1.36 -0.44 18.88
CA SER A 57 -2.72 0.11 18.81
C SER A 57 -3.80 -0.90 19.19
N TRP A 58 -3.47 -2.19 19.18
CA TRP A 58 -4.39 -3.29 19.49
C TRP A 58 -4.14 -3.90 20.86
N VAL A 59 -2.89 -3.92 21.31
CA VAL A 59 -2.50 -4.62 22.56
C VAL A 59 -2.25 -3.67 23.71
N GLY A 60 -2.04 -2.38 23.45
CA GLY A 60 -1.79 -1.34 24.42
C GLY A 60 -2.98 -0.41 24.63
N ASN A 61 -3.01 0.29 25.78
CA ASN A 61 -3.90 1.44 25.88
C ASN A 61 -3.29 2.67 25.16
N PRO A 62 -4.11 3.64 24.71
CA PRO A 62 -3.63 4.77 23.91
C PRO A 62 -2.51 5.60 24.57
N VAL A 63 -2.51 5.71 25.90
CA VAL A 63 -1.49 6.49 26.63
C VAL A 63 -0.14 5.75 26.61
N ALA A 64 -0.14 4.46 26.92
CA ALA A 64 1.07 3.63 26.89
C ALA A 64 1.61 3.41 25.46
N ALA A 65 0.76 3.54 24.45
CA ALA A 65 1.13 3.44 23.05
C ALA A 65 1.85 4.70 22.51
N GLY A 66 1.80 5.84 23.21
CA GLY A 66 2.38 7.12 22.77
C GLY A 66 3.84 7.05 22.32
N PRO A 67 4.77 6.47 23.12
CA PRO A 67 6.17 6.33 22.73
C PRO A 67 6.38 5.49 21.44
N TRP A 68 5.53 4.50 21.19
CA TRP A 68 5.55 3.68 19.98
C TRP A 68 5.05 4.45 18.76
N PHE A 69 4.02 5.28 18.95
CA PHE A 69 3.57 6.20 17.91
C PHE A 69 4.67 7.18 17.50
N GLN A 70 5.40 7.75 18.50
CA GLN A 70 6.55 8.61 18.22
C GLN A 70 7.62 7.89 17.41
N LYS A 71 8.04 6.69 17.81
CA LYS A 71 8.99 5.86 17.03
C LYS A 71 8.53 5.63 15.59
N LEU A 72 7.25 5.36 15.39
CA LEU A 72 6.70 5.20 14.04
C LEU A 72 6.76 6.50 13.24
N CYS A 73 6.45 7.66 13.84
CA CYS A 73 6.57 8.96 13.16
C CYS A 73 8.01 9.25 12.74
N GLU A 74 8.99 8.91 13.58
CA GLU A 74 10.43 9.06 13.29
C GLU A 74 10.88 8.12 12.16
N ALA A 75 10.37 6.88 12.15
CA ALA A 75 10.70 5.86 11.16
C ALA A 75 9.86 5.92 9.87
N ALA A 76 8.73 6.65 9.87
CA ALA A 76 7.89 6.81 8.68
C ALA A 76 8.58 7.65 7.60
N ILE A 77 8.28 7.35 6.34
CA ILE A 77 8.94 7.96 5.19
C ILE A 77 8.09 9.05 4.54
N GLU A 78 8.73 9.99 3.88
CA GLU A 78 8.08 10.93 2.98
C GLU A 78 8.01 10.37 1.55
N VAL A 79 6.96 10.72 0.81
CA VAL A 79 6.77 10.27 -0.57
C VAL A 79 6.49 11.47 -1.47
N PRO A 80 7.39 11.75 -2.46
CA PRO A 80 8.65 11.05 -2.74
C PRO A 80 9.74 11.31 -1.67
N GLY A 81 10.67 10.36 -1.51
CA GLY A 81 11.76 10.43 -0.54
C GLY A 81 12.92 9.48 -0.89
N PRO A 82 14.07 9.61 -0.20
CA PRO A 82 15.28 8.84 -0.50
C PRO A 82 15.09 7.33 -0.30
N GLU A 83 14.25 6.91 0.65
CA GLU A 83 13.97 5.50 0.93
C GLU A 83 13.27 4.84 -0.27
N ILE A 84 12.24 5.51 -0.80
CA ILE A 84 11.51 5.02 -1.98
C ILE A 84 12.34 5.13 -3.24
N ALA A 85 13.24 6.11 -3.35
CA ALA A 85 14.17 6.20 -4.47
C ALA A 85 15.07 4.96 -4.57
N ARG A 86 15.47 4.33 -3.44
CA ARG A 86 16.24 3.08 -3.42
C ARG A 86 15.41 1.88 -3.95
N VAL A 87 14.15 1.79 -3.55
CA VAL A 87 13.23 0.76 -4.08
C VAL A 87 13.00 0.97 -5.57
N ALA A 88 12.78 2.22 -5.99
CA ALA A 88 12.58 2.61 -7.39
C ALA A 88 13.81 2.30 -8.26
N GLN A 89 15.01 2.55 -7.74
CA GLN A 89 16.23 2.17 -8.42
C GLN A 89 16.36 0.65 -8.59
N THR A 90 16.03 -0.12 -7.53
CA THR A 90 16.05 -1.59 -7.60
C THR A 90 15.00 -2.11 -8.60
N ALA A 91 13.81 -1.53 -8.62
CA ALA A 91 12.77 -1.87 -9.61
C ALA A 91 13.26 -1.64 -11.04
N ARG A 92 13.95 -0.51 -11.28
CA ARG A 92 14.57 -0.17 -12.58
C ARG A 92 15.67 -1.16 -12.95
N ASP A 93 16.60 -1.44 -12.05
CA ASP A 93 17.72 -2.34 -12.28
C ASP A 93 17.25 -3.76 -12.63
N CYS A 94 16.13 -4.18 -12.05
CA CYS A 94 15.50 -5.48 -12.30
C CYS A 94 14.48 -5.47 -13.46
N GLY A 95 14.04 -4.30 -13.93
CA GLY A 95 13.04 -4.16 -14.98
C GLY A 95 11.63 -4.63 -14.57
N VAL A 96 11.28 -4.57 -13.28
CA VAL A 96 10.03 -5.09 -12.69
C VAL A 96 9.13 -3.99 -12.17
N TYR A 97 7.81 -4.23 -12.16
CA TYR A 97 6.87 -3.43 -11.39
C TYR A 97 6.93 -3.81 -9.91
N VAL A 98 6.79 -2.83 -9.01
CA VAL A 98 6.77 -3.08 -7.56
C VAL A 98 5.59 -2.36 -6.93
N ALA A 99 4.75 -3.10 -6.19
CA ALA A 99 3.77 -2.52 -5.28
C ALA A 99 4.24 -2.74 -3.84
N ILE A 100 4.30 -1.67 -3.03
CA ILE A 100 4.81 -1.75 -1.66
C ILE A 100 4.02 -0.86 -0.70
N GLY A 101 3.67 -1.42 0.46
CA GLY A 101 3.01 -0.69 1.54
C GLY A 101 4.00 0.07 2.42
N VAL A 102 3.67 1.32 2.75
CA VAL A 102 4.52 2.18 3.56
C VAL A 102 3.71 2.98 4.58
N ASN A 103 4.34 3.31 5.72
CA ASN A 103 3.87 4.40 6.57
C ASN A 103 4.36 5.71 5.97
N GLU A 104 3.45 6.46 5.35
CA GLU A 104 3.75 7.74 4.74
C GLU A 104 3.59 8.85 5.76
N ARG A 105 4.65 9.63 6.03
CA ARG A 105 4.58 10.87 6.81
C ARG A 105 4.29 12.03 5.87
N SER A 106 3.29 12.84 6.24
CA SER A 106 2.96 14.05 5.51
C SER A 106 3.91 15.19 5.87
N SER A 107 4.36 15.96 4.89
CA SER A 107 5.12 17.20 5.11
C SER A 107 4.29 18.31 5.82
N ARG A 108 2.96 18.15 5.91
CA ARG A 108 2.09 19.16 6.55
C ARG A 108 2.11 19.09 8.09
N SER A 109 2.48 17.94 8.67
CA SER A 109 2.54 17.76 10.11
C SER A 109 3.45 16.61 10.46
N VAL A 110 4.27 16.76 11.47
CA VAL A 110 5.25 15.76 11.92
C VAL A 110 4.61 14.45 12.41
N SER A 111 3.32 14.49 12.76
CA SER A 111 2.56 13.37 13.29
C SER A 111 1.41 12.92 12.37
N LEU A 112 1.30 13.50 11.18
CA LEU A 112 0.27 13.10 10.22
C LEU A 112 0.78 11.93 9.37
N LEU A 113 0.33 10.74 9.71
CA LEU A 113 0.68 9.50 9.02
C LEU A 113 -0.48 8.97 8.19
N TYR A 114 -0.12 8.31 7.08
CA TYR A 114 -1.04 7.56 6.24
C TYR A 114 -0.53 6.14 6.00
N ASN A 115 -1.46 5.21 5.96
CA ASN A 115 -1.24 3.87 5.42
C ASN A 115 -1.32 3.96 3.90
N THR A 116 -0.21 3.76 3.22
CA THR A 116 -0.08 4.07 1.79
C THR A 116 0.47 2.89 1.01
N LEU A 117 -0.16 2.57 -0.12
CA LEU A 117 0.38 1.68 -1.14
C LEU A 117 1.01 2.52 -2.25
N LEU A 118 2.23 2.17 -2.63
CA LEU A 118 2.97 2.77 -3.72
C LEU A 118 3.09 1.77 -4.88
N PHE A 119 2.95 2.26 -6.11
CA PHE A 119 3.14 1.47 -7.31
C PHE A 119 4.25 2.09 -8.16
N ILE A 120 5.31 1.32 -8.39
CA ILE A 120 6.55 1.76 -9.04
C ILE A 120 6.70 0.99 -10.35
N GLY A 121 7.03 1.69 -11.41
CA GLY A 121 7.27 1.15 -12.74
C GLY A 121 8.67 0.55 -12.92
N PRO A 122 8.87 -0.26 -13.98
CA PRO A 122 10.15 -0.87 -14.31
C PRO A 122 11.21 0.14 -14.82
N ASP A 123 10.84 1.39 -14.94
CA ASP A 123 11.72 2.54 -15.20
C ASP A 123 12.07 3.32 -13.91
N GLY A 124 11.55 2.86 -12.77
CA GLY A 124 11.68 3.51 -11.46
C GLY A 124 10.73 4.69 -11.26
N ALA A 125 9.79 4.95 -12.16
CA ALA A 125 8.79 5.99 -11.96
C ALA A 125 7.75 5.59 -10.90
N LEU A 126 7.37 6.52 -10.02
CA LEU A 126 6.23 6.34 -9.14
C LEU A 126 4.94 6.51 -9.94
N LEU A 127 4.29 5.39 -10.29
CA LEU A 127 3.09 5.35 -11.12
C LEU A 127 1.82 5.63 -10.31
N GLY A 128 1.78 5.19 -9.05
CA GLY A 128 0.61 5.28 -8.20
C GLY A 128 0.92 5.44 -6.73
N ARG A 129 0.02 6.16 -6.05
CA ARG A 129 -0.02 6.30 -4.60
C ARG A 129 -1.46 6.21 -4.15
N HIS A 130 -1.78 5.20 -3.36
CA HIS A 130 -3.09 5.01 -2.77
C HIS A 130 -2.97 5.06 -1.25
N ARG A 131 -3.55 6.06 -0.62
CA ARG A 131 -3.72 6.15 0.84
C ARG A 131 -4.99 5.41 1.22
N LYS A 132 -4.89 4.47 2.14
CA LYS A 132 -6.03 3.71 2.66
C LYS A 132 -7.18 4.64 3.03
N LEU A 133 -8.35 4.44 2.43
CA LEU A 133 -9.49 5.36 2.57
C LEU A 133 -9.93 5.49 4.02
N VAL A 134 -10.00 4.37 4.72
CA VAL A 134 -10.43 4.33 6.12
C VAL A 134 -9.53 3.38 6.91
N PRO A 135 -8.73 3.89 7.87
CA PRO A 135 -8.05 3.04 8.82
C PRO A 135 -9.05 2.20 9.62
N THR A 136 -8.74 0.90 9.79
CA THR A 136 -9.64 -0.06 10.40
C THR A 136 -9.59 0.04 11.92
N TRP A 137 -10.71 0.34 12.55
CA TRP A 137 -10.92 0.31 14.01
C TRP A 137 -9.77 0.97 14.79
N ALA A 138 -8.90 0.18 15.50
CA ALA A 138 -7.79 0.71 16.30
C ALA A 138 -6.70 1.40 15.47
N GLU A 139 -6.61 1.14 14.17
CA GLU A 139 -5.68 1.83 13.25
C GLU A 139 -5.91 3.35 13.21
N LYS A 140 -7.14 3.82 13.54
CA LYS A 140 -7.49 5.25 13.63
C LYS A 140 -6.70 6.00 14.71
N LEU A 141 -6.07 5.29 15.65
CA LEU A 141 -5.16 5.87 16.62
C LEU A 141 -3.79 6.22 16.02
N THR A 142 -3.52 5.74 14.81
CA THR A 142 -2.21 5.91 14.14
C THR A 142 -2.33 6.68 12.83
N TRP A 143 -3.31 6.38 11.98
CA TRP A 143 -3.40 6.92 10.63
C TRP A 143 -4.62 7.79 10.41
N ALA A 144 -4.42 8.83 9.60
CA ALA A 144 -5.52 9.60 9.03
C ALA A 144 -6.17 8.83 7.85
N PRO A 145 -7.46 9.09 7.57
CA PRO A 145 -8.11 8.57 6.37
C PRO A 145 -7.47 9.15 5.10
N GLY A 146 -7.38 8.30 4.07
CA GLY A 146 -7.00 8.72 2.72
C GLY A 146 -8.13 9.43 1.98
N ASP A 147 -7.86 9.72 0.72
CA ASP A 147 -8.82 10.34 -0.21
C ASP A 147 -9.01 9.47 -1.46
N GLY A 148 -9.93 9.87 -2.32
CA GLY A 148 -10.23 9.15 -3.56
C GLY A 148 -9.18 9.30 -4.66
N ALA A 149 -8.13 10.11 -4.48
CA ALA A 149 -7.12 10.37 -5.51
C ALA A 149 -6.39 9.10 -5.96
N GLY A 150 -6.23 8.13 -5.02
CA GLY A 150 -5.56 6.85 -5.25
C GLY A 150 -6.46 5.76 -5.85
N LEU A 151 -7.77 5.95 -5.98
CA LEU A 151 -8.68 4.98 -6.61
C LEU A 151 -8.53 5.01 -8.15
N ARG A 152 -7.38 4.51 -8.62
CA ARG A 152 -6.99 4.52 -10.03
C ARG A 152 -6.52 3.14 -10.47
N VAL A 153 -6.84 2.83 -11.74
CA VAL A 153 -6.26 1.69 -12.45
C VAL A 153 -5.13 2.21 -13.34
N HIS A 154 -3.96 1.63 -13.18
CA HIS A 154 -2.75 2.01 -13.90
C HIS A 154 -2.59 1.14 -15.14
N GLN A 155 -2.54 1.76 -16.32
CA GLN A 155 -2.28 1.06 -17.58
C GLN A 155 -0.79 0.71 -17.67
N THR A 156 -0.49 -0.59 -17.76
CA THR A 156 0.90 -1.10 -17.72
C THR A 156 1.14 -2.18 -18.76
N ARG A 157 2.41 -2.58 -18.92
CA ARG A 157 2.76 -3.73 -19.77
C ARG A 157 2.29 -5.08 -19.20
N VAL A 158 2.03 -5.14 -17.91
CA VAL A 158 1.44 -6.31 -17.23
C VAL A 158 -0.10 -6.21 -17.14
N GLY A 159 -0.71 -5.29 -17.91
CA GLY A 159 -2.15 -5.06 -17.97
C GLY A 159 -2.60 -3.91 -17.06
N PRO A 160 -3.92 -3.69 -16.97
CA PRO A 160 -4.53 -2.70 -16.09
C PRO A 160 -4.50 -3.16 -14.63
N VAL A 161 -3.76 -2.43 -13.77
CA VAL A 161 -3.50 -2.79 -12.37
C VAL A 161 -4.21 -1.82 -11.42
N GLY A 162 -5.02 -2.34 -10.51
CA GLY A 162 -5.60 -1.63 -9.37
C GLY A 162 -5.04 -2.14 -8.05
N MET A 163 -5.22 -1.39 -6.95
CA MET A 163 -4.72 -1.79 -5.63
C MET A 163 -5.59 -1.23 -4.50
N LEU A 164 -5.78 -2.05 -3.46
CA LEU A 164 -6.44 -1.70 -2.20
C LEU A 164 -5.71 -2.31 -0.99
N ALA A 165 -5.81 -1.65 0.16
CA ALA A 165 -5.18 -2.08 1.39
C ALA A 165 -6.17 -2.80 2.33
N CYS A 166 -5.88 -4.06 2.69
CA CYS A 166 -6.50 -4.81 3.78
C CYS A 166 -8.04 -4.80 3.76
N GLY A 167 -8.65 -4.26 4.80
CA GLY A 167 -10.10 -4.18 4.97
C GLY A 167 -10.84 -3.41 3.87
N GLU A 168 -10.17 -2.54 3.11
CA GLU A 168 -10.77 -1.86 1.96
C GLU A 168 -11.27 -2.85 0.90
N ASN A 169 -10.64 -4.03 0.81
CA ASN A 169 -11.07 -5.11 -0.06
C ASN A 169 -12.48 -5.66 0.27
N THR A 170 -13.05 -5.25 1.40
CA THR A 170 -14.46 -5.51 1.74
C THR A 170 -15.40 -4.43 1.19
N ASN A 171 -14.88 -3.23 0.85
CA ASN A 171 -15.68 -2.12 0.33
C ASN A 171 -16.04 -2.37 -1.14
N THR A 172 -17.29 -2.76 -1.38
CA THR A 172 -17.79 -3.08 -2.72
C THR A 172 -17.77 -1.87 -3.67
N LEU A 173 -17.94 -0.65 -3.16
CA LEU A 173 -17.90 0.57 -3.98
C LEU A 173 -16.46 0.89 -4.41
N ALA A 174 -15.47 0.72 -3.53
CA ALA A 174 -14.07 0.90 -3.86
C ALA A 174 -13.61 -0.15 -4.89
N ARG A 175 -13.99 -1.41 -4.72
CA ARG A 175 -13.73 -2.48 -5.69
C ARG A 175 -14.37 -2.19 -7.04
N PHE A 176 -15.64 -1.79 -7.05
CA PHE A 176 -16.34 -1.46 -8.29
C PHE A 176 -15.75 -0.22 -8.98
N ALA A 177 -15.29 0.78 -8.21
CA ALA A 177 -14.61 1.95 -8.75
C ALA A 177 -13.33 1.58 -9.52
N LEU A 178 -12.59 0.55 -9.10
CA LEU A 178 -11.44 0.03 -9.84
C LEU A 178 -11.89 -0.80 -11.05
N LEU A 179 -12.81 -1.73 -10.86
CA LEU A 179 -13.32 -2.58 -11.94
C LEU A 179 -13.89 -1.75 -13.11
N SER A 180 -14.63 -0.68 -12.80
CA SER A 180 -15.22 0.22 -13.81
C SER A 180 -14.20 1.00 -14.65
N GLN A 181 -12.91 1.00 -14.24
CA GLN A 181 -11.80 1.55 -15.00
C GLN A 181 -11.06 0.49 -15.86
N GLY A 182 -11.60 -0.74 -15.93
CA GLY A 182 -11.04 -1.82 -16.73
C GLY A 182 -9.93 -2.61 -16.03
N GLU A 183 -9.93 -2.66 -14.70
CA GLU A 183 -9.01 -3.49 -13.92
C GLU A 183 -9.01 -4.95 -14.40
N LEU A 184 -7.82 -5.54 -14.54
CA LEU A 184 -7.63 -6.98 -14.81
C LEU A 184 -6.71 -7.65 -13.78
N VAL A 185 -5.88 -6.87 -13.09
CA VAL A 185 -5.00 -7.32 -12.02
C VAL A 185 -5.24 -6.46 -10.79
N HIS A 186 -5.71 -7.07 -9.72
CA HIS A 186 -5.96 -6.43 -8.44
C HIS A 186 -4.85 -6.78 -7.45
N LEU A 187 -4.25 -5.78 -6.82
CA LEU A 187 -3.24 -5.96 -5.78
C LEU A 187 -3.88 -5.73 -4.41
N ALA A 188 -3.89 -6.75 -3.59
CA ALA A 188 -4.49 -6.75 -2.27
C ALA A 188 -3.40 -6.94 -1.20
N SER A 189 -2.94 -5.83 -0.61
CA SER A 189 -1.90 -5.86 0.42
C SER A 189 -2.52 -5.94 1.80
N TYR A 190 -2.02 -6.85 2.64
CA TYR A 190 -2.51 -7.13 3.98
C TYR A 190 -1.38 -7.18 5.01
N ILE A 191 -1.78 -7.21 6.26
CA ILE A 191 -0.91 -7.54 7.41
C ILE A 191 -1.44 -8.79 8.11
N ALA A 192 -0.56 -9.53 8.78
CA ALA A 192 -1.00 -10.51 9.75
C ALA A 192 -1.74 -9.82 10.89
N LEU A 193 -2.97 -10.19 11.16
CA LEU A 193 -3.81 -9.58 12.19
C LEU A 193 -4.36 -10.64 13.15
N PRO A 194 -3.54 -11.20 14.05
CA PRO A 194 -3.96 -12.22 15.01
C PRO A 194 -4.83 -11.65 16.15
N VAL A 195 -4.99 -10.34 16.21
CA VAL A 195 -5.79 -9.61 17.22
C VAL A 195 -7.30 -9.65 16.95
N ALA A 196 -7.72 -10.31 15.88
CA ALA A 196 -9.13 -10.59 15.61
C ALA A 196 -9.76 -11.48 16.72
N PRO A 197 -11.10 -11.56 16.84
CA PRO A 197 -11.74 -12.47 17.78
C PRO A 197 -11.21 -13.90 17.67
N PRO A 198 -11.20 -14.69 18.76
CA PRO A 198 -10.56 -16.01 18.80
C PRO A 198 -11.06 -17.03 17.77
N ASP A 199 -12.30 -16.89 17.36
CA ASP A 199 -13.00 -17.73 16.38
C ASP A 199 -12.91 -17.19 14.94
N TYR A 200 -12.21 -16.07 14.73
CA TYR A 200 -12.05 -15.45 13.42
C TYR A 200 -10.75 -15.90 12.77
N ASP A 201 -10.88 -16.70 11.70
CA ASP A 201 -9.74 -17.10 10.85
C ASP A 201 -9.40 -15.97 9.89
N MET A 202 -8.31 -15.24 10.17
CA MET A 202 -7.91 -14.09 9.37
C MET A 202 -7.39 -14.51 7.99
N ALA A 203 -6.65 -15.63 7.91
CA ALA A 203 -6.13 -16.12 6.64
C ALA A 203 -7.28 -16.50 5.69
N GLU A 204 -8.30 -17.21 6.20
CA GLU A 204 -9.49 -17.55 5.40
C GLU A 204 -10.29 -16.30 5.02
N ALA A 205 -10.41 -15.33 5.92
CA ALA A 205 -11.11 -14.07 5.63
C ALA A 205 -10.41 -13.21 4.57
N ILE A 206 -9.07 -13.19 4.54
CA ILE A 206 -8.28 -12.56 3.46
C ILE A 206 -8.56 -13.27 2.14
N LYS A 207 -8.42 -14.58 2.11
CA LYS A 207 -8.65 -15.43 0.94
C LYS A 207 -10.07 -15.25 0.40
N LEU A 208 -11.08 -15.26 1.26
CA LEU A 208 -12.50 -15.07 0.86
C LEU A 208 -12.73 -13.73 0.15
N ARG A 209 -12.15 -12.62 0.66
CA ARG A 209 -12.26 -11.30 0.03
C ARG A 209 -11.63 -11.30 -1.36
N ALA A 210 -10.45 -11.90 -1.50
CA ALA A 210 -9.75 -12.01 -2.78
C ALA A 210 -10.54 -12.88 -3.79
N MET A 211 -11.08 -14.02 -3.34
CA MET A 211 -11.93 -14.88 -4.16
C MET A 211 -13.20 -14.15 -4.63
N ALA A 212 -13.86 -13.40 -3.74
CA ALA A 212 -15.04 -12.62 -4.08
C ALA A 212 -14.72 -11.57 -5.16
N HIS A 213 -13.65 -10.79 -4.98
CA HIS A 213 -13.26 -9.78 -5.96
C HIS A 213 -12.91 -10.38 -7.32
N SER A 214 -12.11 -11.45 -7.33
CA SER A 214 -11.73 -12.14 -8.57
C SER A 214 -12.94 -12.74 -9.28
N PHE A 215 -13.82 -13.42 -8.54
CA PHE A 215 -14.99 -14.08 -9.12
C PHE A 215 -16.03 -13.09 -9.63
N GLU A 216 -16.32 -12.01 -8.88
CA GLU A 216 -17.28 -10.97 -9.28
C GLU A 216 -16.75 -10.14 -10.45
N GLY A 217 -15.48 -9.65 -10.34
CA GLY A 217 -14.84 -8.76 -11.33
C GLY A 217 -14.26 -9.48 -12.55
N LYS A 218 -14.12 -10.82 -12.50
CA LYS A 218 -13.42 -11.62 -13.53
C LYS A 218 -11.99 -11.13 -13.77
N VAL A 219 -11.26 -10.92 -12.65
CA VAL A 219 -9.89 -10.39 -12.61
C VAL A 219 -8.98 -11.33 -11.84
N TYR A 220 -7.68 -11.17 -11.99
CA TYR A 220 -6.72 -11.78 -11.07
C TYR A 220 -6.59 -10.93 -9.81
N THR A 221 -6.55 -11.55 -8.63
CA THR A 221 -6.18 -10.89 -7.38
C THR A 221 -4.88 -11.46 -6.85
N VAL A 222 -3.89 -10.61 -6.65
CA VAL A 222 -2.59 -10.93 -6.06
C VAL A 222 -2.60 -10.45 -4.62
N VAL A 223 -2.56 -11.39 -3.69
CA VAL A 223 -2.58 -11.11 -2.25
C VAL A 223 -1.18 -11.21 -1.68
N SER A 224 -0.71 -10.14 -1.04
CA SER A 224 0.54 -10.10 -0.29
C SER A 224 0.25 -9.70 1.16
N CYS A 225 0.71 -10.50 2.11
CA CYS A 225 0.46 -10.32 3.54
C CYS A 225 1.77 -10.32 4.32
N SER A 226 1.90 -9.46 5.34
CA SER A 226 3.04 -9.58 6.25
C SER A 226 2.86 -10.74 7.22
N THR A 227 3.98 -11.17 7.83
CA THR A 227 3.99 -12.04 9.00
C THR A 227 4.37 -11.22 10.25
N ILE A 228 4.25 -11.82 11.42
CA ILE A 228 4.74 -11.26 12.68
C ILE A 228 5.99 -12.04 13.08
N SER A 229 7.15 -11.37 13.05
CA SER A 229 8.41 -12.00 13.47
C SER A 229 8.44 -12.23 14.99
N PRO A 230 9.25 -13.20 15.48
CA PRO A 230 9.48 -13.38 16.91
C PRO A 230 9.94 -12.11 17.61
N GLU A 231 10.76 -11.28 16.95
CA GLU A 231 11.23 -9.99 17.46
C GLU A 231 10.06 -9.02 17.72
N ILE A 232 9.08 -8.93 16.80
CA ILE A 232 7.87 -8.10 17.01
C ILE A 232 7.11 -8.59 18.23
N VAL A 233 6.92 -9.90 18.35
CA VAL A 233 6.22 -10.51 19.50
C VAL A 233 6.95 -10.18 20.81
N GLU A 234 8.28 -10.31 20.84
CA GLU A 234 9.10 -10.04 22.04
C GLU A 234 9.04 -8.57 22.45
N GLN A 235 9.21 -7.65 21.51
CA GLN A 235 9.16 -6.22 21.77
C GLN A 235 7.77 -5.77 22.26
N MET A 236 6.71 -6.30 21.67
CA MET A 236 5.34 -5.99 22.09
C MET A 236 5.01 -6.59 23.46
N ASP A 237 5.42 -7.82 23.74
CA ASP A 237 5.17 -8.47 25.04
C ASP A 237 5.96 -7.82 26.18
N ALA A 238 7.17 -7.34 25.90
CA ALA A 238 7.95 -6.55 26.86
C ALA A 238 7.29 -5.20 27.20
N ALA A 239 6.68 -4.55 26.20
CA ALA A 239 5.99 -3.28 26.36
C ALA A 239 4.55 -3.43 26.91
N PHE A 240 3.86 -4.49 26.53
CA PHE A 240 2.46 -4.79 26.85
C PHE A 240 2.35 -6.25 27.30
N PRO A 241 2.67 -6.56 28.57
CA PRO A 241 2.72 -7.91 29.11
C PRO A 241 1.44 -8.70 28.84
N GLY A 242 1.61 -9.94 28.34
CA GLY A 242 0.50 -10.83 27.97
C GLY A 242 0.07 -10.73 26.49
N SER A 243 0.64 -9.82 25.70
CA SER A 243 0.32 -9.71 24.26
C SER A 243 0.88 -10.86 23.42
N ARG A 244 1.89 -11.58 23.92
CA ARG A 244 2.51 -12.74 23.21
C ARG A 244 1.48 -13.77 22.78
N ALA A 245 0.57 -14.18 23.70
CA ALA A 245 -0.44 -15.19 23.40
C ALA A 245 -1.38 -14.77 22.27
N LEU A 246 -1.62 -13.47 22.13
CA LEU A 246 -2.43 -12.90 21.06
C LEU A 246 -1.64 -12.83 19.73
N LEU A 247 -0.44 -12.25 19.77
CA LEU A 247 0.36 -11.99 18.58
C LEU A 247 0.95 -13.25 17.93
N ALA A 248 1.08 -14.34 18.68
CA ALA A 248 1.57 -15.62 18.19
C ALA A 248 0.46 -16.56 17.64
N ARG A 249 -0.78 -16.08 17.52
CA ARG A 249 -1.88 -16.88 16.95
C ARG A 249 -1.60 -17.24 15.50
N LYS A 250 -1.99 -18.47 15.13
CA LYS A 250 -1.91 -19.00 13.78
C LYS A 250 -3.11 -18.59 12.91
N ASN A 251 -3.02 -18.86 11.61
CA ASN A 251 -4.01 -18.48 10.60
C ASN A 251 -4.23 -16.96 10.56
N SER A 252 -3.15 -16.20 10.71
CA SER A 252 -3.18 -14.74 10.76
C SER A 252 -2.70 -14.06 9.48
N ALA A 253 -1.99 -14.79 8.60
CA ALA A 253 -1.45 -14.30 7.34
C ALA A 253 -1.78 -15.25 6.20
N PHE A 254 -2.13 -14.68 5.04
CA PHE A 254 -2.35 -15.41 3.79
C PHE A 254 -1.79 -14.61 2.62
N SER A 255 -0.94 -15.24 1.81
CA SER A 255 -0.53 -14.71 0.50
C SER A 255 -0.78 -15.74 -0.58
N GLY A 256 -1.27 -15.29 -1.72
CA GLY A 256 -1.64 -16.16 -2.81
C GLY A 256 -2.15 -15.41 -4.03
N VAL A 257 -2.41 -16.12 -5.10
CA VAL A 257 -2.99 -15.56 -6.31
C VAL A 257 -4.32 -16.25 -6.59
N ILE A 258 -5.34 -15.44 -6.88
CA ILE A 258 -6.69 -15.94 -7.24
C ILE A 258 -6.95 -15.59 -8.70
N GLY A 259 -7.41 -16.57 -9.46
CA GLY A 259 -7.77 -16.43 -10.86
C GLY A 259 -9.17 -15.85 -11.08
N PRO A 260 -9.51 -15.46 -12.32
CA PRO A 260 -10.81 -14.84 -12.66
C PRO A 260 -12.02 -15.78 -12.48
N ASP A 261 -11.77 -17.04 -12.21
CA ASP A 261 -12.77 -18.07 -11.82
C ASP A 261 -12.97 -18.18 -10.29
N GLY A 262 -12.29 -17.33 -9.52
CA GLY A 262 -12.32 -17.33 -8.06
C GLY A 262 -11.48 -18.43 -7.40
N ARG A 263 -10.63 -19.14 -8.16
CA ARG A 263 -9.82 -20.25 -7.64
C ARG A 263 -8.37 -19.84 -7.44
N LEU A 264 -7.69 -20.56 -6.54
CA LEU A 264 -6.24 -20.41 -6.34
C LEU A 264 -5.46 -20.75 -7.61
N VAL A 265 -4.44 -19.94 -7.90
CA VAL A 265 -3.43 -20.16 -8.92
C VAL A 265 -2.11 -20.46 -8.21
N GLY A 266 -1.68 -21.70 -8.24
CA GLY A 266 -0.49 -22.14 -7.51
C GLY A 266 -0.75 -22.41 -6.02
N THR A 267 0.33 -22.50 -5.26
CA THR A 267 0.28 -22.83 -3.82
C THR A 267 0.40 -21.55 -2.99
N PRO A 268 -0.57 -21.24 -2.11
CA PRO A 268 -0.50 -20.10 -1.23
C PRO A 268 0.46 -20.33 -0.05
N LEU A 269 0.82 -19.26 0.65
CA LEU A 269 1.48 -19.29 1.95
C LEU A 269 0.48 -18.89 3.06
N ILE A 270 0.59 -19.57 4.21
CA ILE A 270 -0.14 -19.25 5.43
C ILE A 270 0.89 -19.16 6.55
N ASP A 271 0.97 -18.01 7.23
CA ASP A 271 1.84 -17.71 8.38
C ASP A 271 3.37 -17.80 8.13
N ASP A 272 3.83 -18.56 7.16
CA ASP A 272 5.27 -18.74 6.88
C ASP A 272 5.82 -17.65 5.96
N GLU A 273 7.07 -17.22 6.15
CA GLU A 273 7.73 -16.30 5.23
C GLU A 273 8.10 -16.99 3.90
N GLY A 274 7.99 -16.26 2.82
CA GLY A 274 8.36 -16.73 1.48
C GLY A 274 7.82 -15.82 0.37
N ILE A 275 7.92 -16.30 -0.87
CA ILE A 275 7.39 -15.62 -2.04
C ILE A 275 6.50 -16.61 -2.81
N VAL A 276 5.24 -16.25 -3.02
CA VAL A 276 4.33 -16.98 -3.89
C VAL A 276 4.53 -16.54 -5.32
N TYR A 277 4.80 -17.47 -6.22
CA TYR A 277 4.90 -17.22 -7.66
C TYR A 277 3.71 -17.81 -8.39
N ALA A 278 3.20 -17.05 -9.38
CA ALA A 278 2.16 -17.55 -10.28
C ALA A 278 2.32 -16.94 -11.68
N ASP A 279 1.97 -17.72 -12.70
CA ASP A 279 1.89 -17.24 -14.08
C ASP A 279 0.45 -16.81 -14.38
N LEU A 280 0.28 -15.56 -14.78
CA LEU A 280 -0.99 -14.95 -15.13
C LEU A 280 -1.12 -14.90 -16.66
N ASP A 281 -2.29 -15.31 -17.17
CA ASP A 281 -2.72 -15.11 -18.55
C ASP A 281 -3.99 -14.27 -18.54
N LEU A 282 -3.86 -12.98 -18.88
CA LEU A 282 -5.01 -12.07 -18.82
C LEU A 282 -6.10 -12.38 -19.87
N ALA A 283 -5.81 -13.20 -20.88
CA ALA A 283 -6.84 -13.67 -21.81
C ALA A 283 -7.90 -14.52 -21.11
N ARG A 284 -7.56 -15.17 -19.99
CA ARG A 284 -8.52 -15.92 -19.16
C ARG A 284 -9.58 -15.06 -18.47
N CYS A 285 -9.41 -13.75 -18.42
CA CYS A 285 -10.42 -12.82 -17.91
C CYS A 285 -11.59 -12.61 -18.89
N ILE A 286 -11.48 -13.00 -20.17
CA ILE A 286 -12.48 -12.72 -21.21
C ILE A 286 -13.69 -13.66 -21.08
N GLN A 287 -13.45 -14.96 -21.15
CA GLN A 287 -14.54 -15.96 -21.22
C GLN A 287 -15.51 -15.89 -20.03
N PRO A 288 -15.07 -15.77 -18.76
CA PRO A 288 -15.99 -15.68 -17.64
C PRO A 288 -16.91 -14.45 -17.68
N ARG A 289 -16.52 -13.38 -18.35
CA ARG A 289 -17.34 -12.17 -18.53
C ARG A 289 -18.51 -12.37 -19.46
N GLN A 290 -18.49 -13.41 -20.31
CA GLN A 290 -19.64 -13.73 -21.17
C GLN A 290 -20.93 -13.99 -20.38
N MET A 291 -20.84 -14.52 -19.17
CA MET A 291 -22.02 -14.79 -18.33
C MET A 291 -22.37 -13.61 -17.42
N HIS A 292 -21.40 -12.97 -16.79
CA HIS A 292 -21.63 -11.93 -15.78
C HIS A 292 -20.53 -10.87 -15.85
N ASP A 293 -20.65 -9.92 -16.79
CA ASP A 293 -19.76 -8.74 -16.83
C ASP A 293 -20.43 -7.58 -16.10
N ILE A 294 -20.10 -7.41 -14.81
CA ILE A 294 -20.67 -6.35 -13.98
C ILE A 294 -20.20 -4.94 -14.36
N THR A 295 -19.21 -4.83 -15.22
CA THR A 295 -18.72 -3.56 -15.80
C THR A 295 -19.18 -3.35 -17.24
N GLY A 296 -19.89 -4.32 -17.79
CA GLY A 296 -20.45 -4.31 -19.13
C GLY A 296 -21.95 -4.58 -19.14
N TYR A 297 -22.36 -5.59 -19.90
CA TYR A 297 -23.79 -5.83 -20.18
C TYR A 297 -24.60 -6.30 -18.96
N TYR A 298 -23.96 -6.82 -17.90
CA TYR A 298 -24.65 -7.28 -16.68
C TYR A 298 -24.74 -6.17 -15.62
N ASN A 299 -24.95 -4.94 -16.08
CA ASN A 299 -25.15 -3.77 -15.24
C ASN A 299 -26.28 -2.89 -15.80
N ARG A 300 -26.84 -2.06 -14.96
CA ARG A 300 -27.91 -1.11 -15.25
C ARG A 300 -27.41 0.30 -14.91
N PHE A 301 -26.56 0.86 -15.78
CA PHE A 301 -26.03 2.22 -15.65
C PHE A 301 -27.08 3.32 -15.74
N ASP A 302 -28.30 2.96 -16.18
CA ASP A 302 -29.48 3.81 -16.13
C ASP A 302 -30.15 3.80 -14.74
N VAL A 303 -29.83 2.82 -13.87
CA VAL A 303 -30.33 2.66 -12.50
C VAL A 303 -29.30 3.06 -11.46
N PHE A 304 -28.03 2.72 -11.70
CA PHE A 304 -26.94 2.92 -10.74
C PHE A 304 -25.94 3.96 -11.26
N ASP A 305 -25.70 5.01 -10.47
CA ASP A 305 -24.69 6.04 -10.74
C ASP A 305 -23.68 6.06 -9.59
N LEU A 306 -22.43 5.60 -9.85
CA LEU A 306 -21.34 5.70 -8.89
C LEU A 306 -20.47 6.92 -9.22
N ARG A 307 -20.45 7.90 -8.32
CA ARG A 307 -19.57 9.06 -8.38
C ARG A 307 -18.40 8.89 -7.41
N VAL A 308 -17.19 9.04 -7.92
CA VAL A 308 -15.96 8.96 -7.14
C VAL A 308 -15.27 10.32 -7.17
N ASP A 309 -15.16 10.98 -6.03
CA ASP A 309 -14.38 12.20 -5.90
C ASP A 309 -12.89 11.85 -5.77
N ARG A 310 -12.11 12.21 -6.79
CA ARG A 310 -10.66 11.97 -6.85
C ARG A 310 -9.82 13.20 -6.53
N ARG A 311 -10.42 14.23 -6.00
CA ARG A 311 -9.66 15.39 -5.53
C ARG A 311 -8.89 14.99 -4.27
N GLY A 312 -7.61 15.39 -4.20
CA GLY A 312 -6.79 15.18 -3.01
C GLY A 312 -7.29 16.07 -1.86
N LEU A 313 -7.24 15.55 -0.63
CA LEU A 313 -7.57 16.32 0.56
C LEU A 313 -6.61 17.49 0.74
N GLN A 314 -7.17 18.69 0.81
CA GLN A 314 -6.46 19.92 1.16
C GLN A 314 -6.97 20.42 2.51
N SER A 315 -6.04 20.66 3.44
CA SER A 315 -6.39 21.18 4.78
C SER A 315 -6.78 22.66 4.75
N SER A 316 -6.26 23.41 3.78
CA SER A 316 -6.47 24.86 3.64
C SER A 316 -6.16 25.30 2.20
N SER A 317 -6.77 26.38 1.79
CA SER A 317 -6.37 27.15 0.61
C SER A 317 -5.94 28.53 1.06
N PHE A 318 -4.78 28.98 0.57
CA PHE A 318 -4.27 30.33 0.85
C PHE A 318 -4.57 31.18 -0.38
N VAL A 319 -5.10 32.40 -0.14
CA VAL A 319 -5.32 33.40 -1.17
C VAL A 319 -4.38 34.56 -0.86
N ASP A 320 -3.27 34.65 -1.58
CA ASP A 320 -2.28 35.69 -1.41
C ASP A 320 -2.61 36.86 -2.33
N THR A 321 -2.38 38.06 -1.86
CA THR A 321 -2.47 39.27 -2.69
C THR A 321 -1.28 39.27 -3.66
N PRO A 322 -1.49 39.37 -4.99
CA PRO A 322 -0.38 39.40 -5.93
C PRO A 322 0.59 40.53 -5.59
N GLY A 323 1.85 40.20 -5.25
CA GLY A 323 2.94 41.12 -5.05
C GLY A 323 3.51 41.25 -3.63
N GLU A 324 2.87 40.69 -2.58
CA GLU A 324 3.39 40.85 -1.20
C GLU A 324 4.49 39.84 -0.82
N VAL A 325 4.58 38.69 -1.45
CA VAL A 325 5.54 37.62 -1.09
C VAL A 325 6.96 37.87 -1.66
N GLY A 326 7.12 38.78 -2.61
CA GLY A 326 8.39 38.99 -3.30
C GLY A 326 9.31 40.08 -2.70
N GLN A 327 8.82 40.92 -1.77
CA GLN A 327 9.57 42.12 -1.34
C GLN A 327 10.28 41.99 0.03
N ILE A 328 9.92 41.03 0.87
CA ILE A 328 10.44 40.94 2.24
C ILE A 328 11.79 40.25 2.34
N LEU A 329 12.05 39.26 1.50
CA LEU A 329 13.29 38.44 1.56
C LEU A 329 14.57 39.17 1.10
N PRO A 330 14.59 39.99 0.03
CA PRO A 330 15.80 40.72 -0.36
C PRO A 330 16.25 41.73 0.69
N ASP A 331 15.29 42.42 1.32
CA ASP A 331 15.61 43.46 2.30
C ASP A 331 16.11 42.88 3.64
N LEU A 332 15.62 41.73 4.06
CA LEU A 332 16.10 41.00 5.25
C LEU A 332 17.48 40.36 5.04
N LEU A 333 17.79 39.91 3.84
CA LEU A 333 19.11 39.37 3.50
C LEU A 333 20.16 40.48 3.35
N ALA A 334 19.77 41.65 2.82
CA ALA A 334 20.64 42.83 2.75
C ALA A 334 20.95 43.43 4.13
N ALA A 335 20.01 43.34 5.09
CA ALA A 335 20.22 43.78 6.47
C ALA A 335 21.06 42.82 7.31
N ALA A 336 21.23 41.55 6.86
CA ALA A 336 22.00 40.54 7.55
C ALA A 336 23.47 40.46 7.09
N ASP A 337 23.91 41.24 6.07
CA ASP A 337 25.31 41.28 5.62
C ASP A 337 26.05 42.44 6.33
N PRO A 338 26.86 42.16 7.37
CA PRO A 338 27.62 43.19 8.08
C PRO A 338 28.78 43.80 7.25
N HIS A 339 29.03 43.30 6.04
CA HIS A 339 30.08 43.78 5.14
C HIS A 339 29.58 44.48 3.86
N ALA A 340 28.27 44.77 3.78
CA ALA A 340 27.74 45.51 2.65
C ALA A 340 28.32 46.95 2.64
N PRO A 341 28.95 47.47 1.56
CA PRO A 341 29.50 48.81 1.50
C PRO A 341 28.39 49.84 1.65
N ALA A 342 28.60 50.80 2.56
CA ALA A 342 27.70 51.93 2.76
C ALA A 342 27.54 52.71 1.44
N THR A 343 26.38 52.60 0.80
CA THR A 343 26.02 53.43 -0.35
C THR A 343 25.77 54.83 0.15
N GLY A 344 26.76 55.71 -0.08
CA GLY A 344 26.64 57.15 0.21
C GLY A 344 25.46 57.75 -0.57
N ARG A 345 24.67 58.51 0.13
CA ARG A 345 23.71 59.43 -0.51
C ARG A 345 24.44 60.73 -0.90
N PRO A 346 24.08 61.32 -2.05
CA PRO A 346 24.48 62.70 -2.36
C PRO A 346 23.72 63.73 -1.51
#